data_027ce78b2e6d1f7496df542aea978d70
#
_entry.id   027ce78b2e6d1f7496df542aea978d70
#
_cell.length_a   1.000
_cell.length_b   1.000
_cell.length_c   1.000
_cell.angle_alpha   90.00
_cell.angle_beta   90.00
_cell.angle_gamma   90.00
#
_symmetry.space_group_name_H-M   'P 1'
#
loop_
_entity.id
_entity.type
_entity.pdbx_description
1 polymer ?
#
loop_
_entity_poly.entity_id
_entity_poly.type
_entity_poly.pdbx_seq_one_letter_code
_entity_poly.pdbx_strand_id
1 'polypeptide(L)'
;MAVNPHAIFHYAGSPATTVLLAPSALFSEGQFTALWLVLSALSAVAIVRWLKLPIWWLLFPPTVEALYSGNPQLVVLMLLLAGAGRSGVAADTIAVTLKVYAIVPLLAERRPRRIVYALGLTLATVVVAPWLWTEYLTQFGAISARLERESAGGFSAFYHPVLLVPTAIAIILLWRRDRKAAGWLAVPALWPSSEFHYSTFAQPVMTPILAVLLSVYAQQGLVPVAIMLDVFWRFAAEPVRTRLAAWAAAASPETSGS
;
A
#
# COMPACT_ATOMS: atom_id res chain seq x y z
N MET A 1 15.21 -26.04 11.70
CA MET A 1 15.13 -24.98 12.73
C MET A 1 13.73 -24.97 13.30
N ALA A 2 13.57 -25.29 14.58
CA ALA A 2 12.26 -25.17 15.24
C ALA A 2 11.90 -23.68 15.31
N VAL A 3 10.81 -23.30 14.68
CA VAL A 3 10.26 -21.95 14.78
C VAL A 3 9.93 -21.73 16.25
N ASN A 4 10.59 -20.76 16.89
CA ASN A 4 10.30 -20.40 18.26
C ASN A 4 8.83 -19.96 18.36
N PRO A 5 7.94 -20.71 19.05
CA PRO A 5 6.52 -20.39 19.11
C PRO A 5 6.23 -19.08 19.89
N HIS A 6 7.25 -18.50 20.51
CA HIS A 6 7.19 -17.26 21.28
C HIS A 6 7.79 -16.03 20.53
N ALA A 7 8.22 -16.19 19.27
CA ALA A 7 8.66 -15.04 18.49
C ALA A 7 7.47 -14.08 18.29
N ILE A 8 7.55 -12.90 18.87
CA ILE A 8 6.52 -11.86 18.89
C ILE A 8 6.20 -11.34 17.47
N PHE A 9 7.11 -11.56 16.53
CA PHE A 9 6.95 -11.17 15.13
C PHE A 9 6.92 -12.41 14.23
N HIS A 10 5.73 -12.91 13.98
CA HIS A 10 5.53 -13.91 12.94
C HIS A 10 5.49 -13.22 11.58
N TYR A 11 6.66 -13.04 10.98
CA TYR A 11 6.74 -12.49 9.63
C TYR A 11 6.26 -13.53 8.61
N ALA A 12 5.05 -13.35 8.10
CA ALA A 12 4.47 -14.16 7.01
C ALA A 12 4.92 -13.65 5.63
N GLY A 13 6.18 -13.28 5.49
CA GLY A 13 6.74 -12.82 4.23
C GLY A 13 7.11 -13.96 3.30
N SER A 14 7.27 -13.66 2.01
CA SER A 14 7.78 -14.63 1.04
C SER A 14 9.24 -14.99 1.34
N PRO A 15 9.72 -16.17 0.87
CA PRO A 15 11.14 -16.51 0.95
C PRO A 15 12.08 -15.46 0.34
N ALA A 16 11.64 -14.76 -0.69
CA ALA A 16 12.40 -13.65 -1.29
C ALA A 16 12.65 -12.52 -0.29
N THR A 17 11.65 -12.19 0.54
CA THR A 17 11.82 -11.21 1.61
C THR A 17 12.80 -11.70 2.68
N THR A 18 12.73 -12.98 3.05
CA THR A 18 13.64 -13.60 4.02
C THR A 18 15.09 -13.52 3.52
N VAL A 19 15.34 -13.81 2.24
CA VAL A 19 16.68 -13.68 1.63
C VAL A 19 17.13 -12.23 1.62
N LEU A 20 16.25 -11.29 1.27
CA LEU A 20 16.57 -9.85 1.25
C LEU A 20 16.93 -9.33 2.66
N LEU A 21 16.26 -9.83 3.69
CA LEU A 21 16.48 -9.46 5.08
C LEU A 21 17.54 -10.35 5.78
N ALA A 22 18.17 -11.30 5.08
CA ALA A 22 19.19 -12.19 5.67
C ALA A 22 20.31 -11.44 6.43
N PRO A 23 20.77 -10.23 5.99
CA PRO A 23 21.74 -9.47 6.77
C PRO A 23 21.26 -9.07 8.18
N SER A 24 19.95 -9.11 8.42
CA SER A 24 19.41 -8.83 9.76
C SER A 24 19.86 -9.87 10.81
N ALA A 25 20.26 -11.06 10.38
CA ALA A 25 20.83 -12.09 11.27
C ALA A 25 22.15 -11.67 11.96
N LEU A 26 22.79 -10.60 11.49
CA LEU A 26 23.98 -10.01 12.11
C LEU A 26 23.63 -9.17 13.37
N PHE A 27 22.37 -8.87 13.60
CA PHE A 27 21.88 -8.06 14.69
C PHE A 27 21.16 -8.94 15.73
N SER A 28 21.19 -8.53 17.00
CA SER A 28 20.27 -9.10 17.97
C SER A 28 18.83 -8.69 17.65
N GLU A 29 17.85 -9.43 18.15
CA GLU A 29 16.43 -9.13 17.93
C GLU A 29 16.07 -7.68 18.33
N GLY A 30 16.56 -7.22 19.49
CA GLY A 30 16.33 -5.84 19.95
C GLY A 30 16.97 -4.80 19.04
N GLN A 31 18.20 -5.05 18.55
CA GLN A 31 18.87 -4.15 17.61
C GLN A 31 18.13 -4.09 16.29
N PHE A 32 17.73 -5.24 15.74
CA PHE A 32 16.96 -5.27 14.49
C PHE A 32 15.62 -4.56 14.64
N THR A 33 14.89 -4.81 15.72
CA THR A 33 13.61 -4.13 16.01
C THR A 33 13.79 -2.61 16.08
N ALA A 34 14.82 -2.14 16.82
CA ALA A 34 15.10 -0.71 16.93
C ALA A 34 15.44 -0.09 15.56
N LEU A 35 16.32 -0.73 14.78
CA LEU A 35 16.67 -0.27 13.42
C LEU A 35 15.45 -0.24 12.51
N TRP A 36 14.60 -1.26 12.58
CA TRP A 36 13.39 -1.35 11.78
C TRP A 36 12.37 -0.26 12.12
N LEU A 37 12.17 0.01 13.41
CA LEU A 37 11.29 1.10 13.85
C LEU A 37 11.81 2.47 13.41
N VAL A 38 13.13 2.70 13.53
CA VAL A 38 13.77 3.94 13.04
C VAL A 38 13.57 4.07 11.52
N LEU A 39 13.82 3.01 10.75
CA LEU A 39 13.62 3.01 9.30
C LEU A 39 12.16 3.30 8.93
N SER A 40 11.22 2.69 9.64
CA SER A 40 9.78 2.89 9.43
C SER A 40 9.36 4.33 9.77
N ALA A 41 9.85 4.88 10.87
CA ALA A 41 9.60 6.28 11.26
C ALA A 41 10.19 7.27 10.26
N LEU A 42 11.43 7.05 9.81
CA LEU A 42 12.06 7.87 8.77
C LEU A 42 11.28 7.77 7.45
N SER A 43 10.78 6.59 7.11
CA SER A 43 9.94 6.39 5.93
C SER A 43 8.63 7.18 6.03
N ALA A 44 7.96 7.18 7.20
CA ALA A 44 6.75 7.98 7.42
C ALA A 44 7.03 9.48 7.22
N VAL A 45 8.12 10.00 7.80
CA VAL A 45 8.54 11.39 7.63
C VAL A 45 8.85 11.70 6.16
N ALA A 46 9.58 10.82 5.48
CA ALA A 46 9.91 10.96 4.07
C ALA A 46 8.64 11.00 3.19
N ILE A 47 7.65 10.11 3.44
CA ILE A 47 6.36 10.08 2.74
C ILE A 47 5.63 11.41 2.88
N VAL A 48 5.47 11.89 4.12
CA VAL A 48 4.79 13.16 4.41
C VAL A 48 5.46 14.32 3.68
N ARG A 49 6.79 14.38 3.70
CA ARG A 49 7.55 15.42 2.99
C ARG A 49 7.46 15.30 1.47
N TRP A 50 7.57 14.07 0.94
CA TRP A 50 7.48 13.81 -0.50
C TRP A 50 6.13 14.20 -1.09
N LEU A 51 5.07 13.87 -0.35
CA LEU A 51 3.69 14.18 -0.74
C LEU A 51 3.29 15.62 -0.37
N LYS A 52 4.20 16.40 0.25
CA LYS A 52 3.94 17.77 0.73
C LYS A 52 2.73 17.85 1.66
N LEU A 53 2.53 16.79 2.46
CA LEU A 53 1.46 16.75 3.45
C LEU A 53 1.88 17.52 4.71
N PRO A 54 0.94 18.11 5.44
CA PRO A 54 1.21 18.70 6.75
C PRO A 54 1.74 17.66 7.73
N ILE A 55 2.59 18.09 8.68
CA ILE A 55 3.31 17.18 9.60
C ILE A 55 2.37 16.31 10.46
N TRP A 56 1.17 16.79 10.78
CA TRP A 56 0.20 16.01 11.54
C TRP A 56 -0.28 14.73 10.82
N TRP A 57 0.00 14.57 9.52
CA TRP A 57 -0.23 13.32 8.81
C TRP A 57 0.61 12.14 9.34
N LEU A 58 1.63 12.41 10.13
CA LEU A 58 2.31 11.35 10.90
C LEU A 58 1.38 10.68 11.92
N LEU A 59 0.32 11.39 12.36
CA LEU A 59 -0.71 10.86 13.25
C LEU A 59 -1.90 10.24 12.51
N PHE A 60 -1.83 10.12 11.18
CA PHE A 60 -2.85 9.42 10.41
C PHE A 60 -2.97 7.98 10.90
N PRO A 61 -4.15 7.53 11.38
CA PRO A 61 -4.29 6.27 12.10
C PRO A 61 -3.67 5.05 11.39
N PRO A 62 -3.83 4.86 10.05
CA PRO A 62 -3.12 3.80 9.34
C PRO A 62 -1.59 3.90 9.40
N THR A 63 -1.02 5.12 9.48
CA THR A 63 0.43 5.33 9.64
C THR A 63 0.89 4.94 11.03
N VAL A 64 0.13 5.33 12.05
CA VAL A 64 0.41 4.98 13.46
C VAL A 64 0.36 3.47 13.64
N GLU A 65 -0.65 2.80 13.08
CA GLU A 65 -0.75 1.35 13.14
C GLU A 65 0.39 0.65 12.42
N ALA A 66 0.79 1.15 11.23
CA ALA A 66 1.94 0.61 10.51
C ALA A 66 3.25 0.70 11.31
N LEU A 67 3.43 1.79 12.08
CA LEU A 67 4.56 1.95 13.00
C LEU A 67 4.46 1.00 14.17
N TYR A 68 3.29 0.91 14.80
CA TYR A 68 3.07 0.07 15.98
C TYR A 68 3.21 -1.42 15.66
N SER A 69 2.68 -1.87 14.53
CA SER A 69 2.75 -3.27 14.09
C SER A 69 4.13 -3.67 13.56
N GLY A 70 5.04 -2.71 13.33
CA GLY A 70 6.33 -2.98 12.69
C GLY A 70 6.21 -3.51 11.25
N ASN A 71 5.07 -3.33 10.61
CA ASN A 71 4.83 -3.80 9.25
C ASN A 71 5.68 -3.02 8.24
N PRO A 72 6.28 -3.66 7.22
CA PRO A 72 7.10 -3.00 6.21
C PRO A 72 6.34 -2.02 5.29
N GLN A 73 5.05 -1.81 5.53
CA GLN A 73 4.15 -1.01 4.70
C GLN A 73 4.67 0.39 4.40
N LEU A 74 5.18 1.11 5.42
CA LEU A 74 5.73 2.46 5.25
C LEU A 74 7.01 2.46 4.43
N VAL A 75 7.89 1.47 4.65
CA VAL A 75 9.11 1.30 3.86
C VAL A 75 8.75 1.02 2.40
N VAL A 76 7.80 0.12 2.15
CA VAL A 76 7.32 -0.21 0.79
C VAL A 76 6.72 1.03 0.11
N LEU A 77 5.87 1.78 0.79
CA LEU A 77 5.28 3.00 0.24
C LEU A 77 6.35 4.04 -0.09
N MET A 78 7.30 4.29 0.82
CA MET A 78 8.42 5.21 0.60
C MET A 78 9.26 4.78 -0.60
N LEU A 79 9.58 3.48 -0.73
CA LEU A 79 10.34 2.95 -1.85
C LEU A 79 9.60 3.13 -3.19
N LEU A 80 8.29 2.90 -3.25
CA LEU A 80 7.48 3.13 -4.44
C LEU A 80 7.44 4.61 -4.85
N LEU A 81 7.37 5.53 -3.88
CA LEU A 81 7.43 6.97 -4.14
C LEU A 81 8.82 7.37 -4.64
N ALA A 82 9.88 6.92 -3.98
CA ALA A 82 11.26 7.14 -4.42
C ALA A 82 11.53 6.52 -5.79
N GLY A 83 10.91 5.37 -6.05
CA GLY A 83 10.96 4.65 -7.32
C GLY A 83 10.41 5.43 -8.52
N ALA A 84 9.64 6.50 -8.31
CA ALA A 84 9.10 7.32 -9.41
C ALA A 84 10.20 8.00 -10.26
N GLY A 85 11.41 8.19 -9.72
CA GLY A 85 12.55 8.80 -10.41
C GLY A 85 13.29 7.88 -11.38
N ARG A 86 14.27 8.44 -12.11
CA ARG A 86 15.10 7.71 -13.10
C ARG A 86 15.92 6.56 -12.48
N SER A 87 16.41 6.72 -11.26
CA SER A 87 17.22 5.73 -10.52
C SER A 87 16.39 4.74 -9.70
N GLY A 88 15.07 4.79 -9.81
CA GLY A 88 14.16 4.10 -8.92
C GLY A 88 13.96 2.61 -9.15
N VAL A 89 14.69 1.97 -10.09
CA VAL A 89 14.54 0.53 -10.38
C VAL A 89 14.81 -0.31 -9.14
N ALA A 90 15.89 -0.02 -8.42
CA ALA A 90 16.24 -0.77 -7.20
C ALA A 90 15.17 -0.60 -6.11
N ALA A 91 14.68 0.63 -5.90
CA ALA A 91 13.65 0.91 -4.90
C ALA A 91 12.34 0.16 -5.20
N ASP A 92 11.85 0.22 -6.44
CA ASP A 92 10.64 -0.50 -6.85
C ASP A 92 10.84 -2.03 -6.77
N THR A 93 12.03 -2.54 -7.15
CA THR A 93 12.36 -3.96 -7.04
C THR A 93 12.33 -4.43 -5.60
N ILE A 94 12.96 -3.69 -4.69
CA ILE A 94 12.95 -3.99 -3.24
C ILE A 94 11.52 -3.91 -2.69
N ALA A 95 10.75 -2.89 -3.07
CA ALA A 95 9.36 -2.74 -2.61
C ALA A 95 8.51 -3.98 -2.95
N VAL A 96 8.60 -4.47 -4.20
CA VAL A 96 7.87 -5.67 -4.64
C VAL A 96 8.39 -6.93 -3.95
N THR A 97 9.70 -7.04 -3.73
CA THR A 97 10.30 -8.18 -3.02
C THR A 97 9.86 -8.22 -1.56
N LEU A 98 9.75 -7.06 -0.91
CA LEU A 98 9.21 -6.94 0.45
C LEU A 98 7.72 -7.30 0.51
N LYS A 99 6.94 -6.81 -0.46
CA LYS A 99 5.49 -7.02 -0.50
C LYS A 99 4.99 -7.08 -1.95
N VAL A 100 4.56 -8.24 -2.37
CA VAL A 100 4.15 -8.53 -3.76
C VAL A 100 3.04 -7.60 -4.27
N TYR A 101 2.15 -7.12 -3.41
CA TYR A 101 1.08 -6.20 -3.82
C TYR A 101 1.59 -4.82 -4.32
N ALA A 102 2.85 -4.48 -4.06
CA ALA A 102 3.50 -3.31 -4.65
C ALA A 102 3.57 -3.36 -6.18
N ILE A 103 3.33 -4.53 -6.80
CA ILE A 103 3.15 -4.66 -8.25
C ILE A 103 1.96 -3.83 -8.75
N VAL A 104 0.88 -3.72 -7.97
CA VAL A 104 -0.38 -3.09 -8.42
C VAL A 104 -0.20 -1.60 -8.76
N PRO A 105 0.37 -0.76 -7.88
CA PRO A 105 0.70 0.62 -8.25
C PRO A 105 1.70 0.70 -9.42
N LEU A 106 2.69 -0.20 -9.52
CA LEU A 106 3.66 -0.21 -10.63
C LEU A 106 3.00 -0.49 -11.98
N LEU A 107 2.03 -1.42 -12.02
CA LEU A 107 1.22 -1.69 -13.21
C LEU A 107 0.40 -0.46 -13.61
N ALA A 108 -0.22 0.18 -12.63
CA ALA A 108 -1.02 1.38 -12.84
C ALA A 108 -0.17 2.55 -13.38
N GLU A 109 1.03 2.72 -12.88
CA GLU A 109 1.96 3.77 -13.31
C GLU A 109 2.79 3.40 -14.56
N ARG A 110 2.46 2.30 -15.22
CA ARG A 110 3.12 1.83 -16.44
C ARG A 110 4.63 1.61 -16.30
N ARG A 111 5.03 0.95 -15.20
CA ARG A 111 6.43 0.62 -14.91
C ARG A 111 6.73 -0.89 -15.10
N PRO A 112 6.36 -1.54 -16.24
CA PRO A 112 6.44 -2.99 -16.38
C PRO A 112 7.85 -3.55 -16.30
N ARG A 113 8.86 -2.81 -16.78
CA ARG A 113 10.28 -3.24 -16.69
C ARG A 113 10.71 -3.47 -15.24
N ARG A 114 10.22 -2.69 -14.30
CA ARG A 114 10.57 -2.80 -12.88
C ARG A 114 9.94 -4.05 -12.23
N ILE A 115 8.76 -4.42 -12.71
CA ILE A 115 8.10 -5.67 -12.32
C ILE A 115 8.96 -6.87 -12.81
N VAL A 116 9.47 -6.81 -14.03
CA VAL A 116 10.35 -7.85 -14.56
C VAL A 116 11.61 -8.00 -13.71
N TYR A 117 12.24 -6.91 -13.28
CA TYR A 117 13.40 -6.97 -12.38
C TYR A 117 13.03 -7.57 -11.00
N ALA A 118 11.88 -7.18 -10.45
CA ALA A 118 11.42 -7.74 -9.18
C ALA A 118 11.12 -9.24 -9.27
N LEU A 119 10.48 -9.68 -10.35
CA LEU A 119 10.26 -11.10 -10.62
C LEU A 119 11.59 -11.84 -10.83
N GLY A 120 12.53 -11.23 -11.55
CA GLY A 120 13.88 -11.78 -11.74
C GLY A 120 14.62 -11.96 -10.40
N LEU A 121 14.55 -10.97 -9.52
CA LEU A 121 15.11 -11.07 -8.17
C LEU A 121 14.41 -12.17 -7.35
N THR A 122 13.10 -12.24 -7.41
CA THR A 122 12.33 -13.30 -6.73
C THR A 122 12.73 -14.68 -7.23
N LEU A 123 12.86 -14.86 -8.56
CA LEU A 123 13.34 -16.11 -9.15
C LEU A 123 14.79 -16.44 -8.77
N ALA A 124 15.65 -15.44 -8.69
CA ALA A 124 17.02 -15.65 -8.21
C ALA A 124 17.04 -16.22 -6.79
N THR A 125 16.11 -15.80 -5.92
CA THR A 125 16.02 -16.36 -4.56
C THR A 125 15.58 -17.83 -4.55
N VAL A 126 14.85 -18.30 -5.56
CA VAL A 126 14.50 -19.73 -5.71
C VAL A 126 15.79 -20.55 -5.97
N VAL A 127 16.71 -19.99 -6.76
CA VAL A 127 17.99 -20.67 -7.08
C VAL A 127 18.95 -20.64 -5.88
N VAL A 128 19.02 -19.51 -5.18
CA VAL A 128 19.95 -19.30 -4.06
C VAL A 128 19.50 -20.03 -2.79
N ALA A 129 18.20 -20.10 -2.53
CA ALA A 129 17.64 -20.66 -1.31
C ALA A 129 16.41 -21.56 -1.61
N PRO A 130 16.56 -22.64 -2.40
CA PRO A 130 15.45 -23.50 -2.80
C PRO A 130 14.73 -24.15 -1.61
N TRP A 131 15.45 -24.44 -0.51
CA TRP A 131 14.88 -25.04 0.69
C TRP A 131 13.84 -24.12 1.34
N LEU A 132 14.03 -22.79 1.36
CA LEU A 132 13.07 -21.84 1.90
C LEU A 132 11.78 -21.85 1.08
N TRP A 133 11.90 -21.96 -0.23
CA TRP A 133 10.74 -22.03 -1.12
C TRP A 133 9.98 -23.34 -0.96
N THR A 134 10.70 -24.46 -0.83
CA THR A 134 10.06 -25.78 -0.58
C THR A 134 9.31 -25.75 0.74
N GLU A 135 9.90 -25.25 1.81
CA GLU A 135 9.25 -25.12 3.12
C GLU A 135 8.04 -24.19 3.05
N TYR A 136 8.19 -23.02 2.42
CA TYR A 136 7.10 -22.07 2.25
C TYR A 136 5.90 -22.66 1.49
N LEU A 137 6.17 -23.35 0.39
CA LEU A 137 5.11 -23.95 -0.43
C LEU A 137 4.41 -25.11 0.29
N THR A 138 5.16 -25.92 1.04
CA THR A 138 4.55 -27.01 1.85
C THR A 138 3.70 -26.47 2.98
N GLN A 139 4.06 -25.31 3.55
CA GLN A 139 3.32 -24.69 4.65
C GLN A 139 2.29 -23.65 4.17
N PHE A 140 2.18 -23.39 2.88
CA PHE A 140 1.37 -22.30 2.34
C PHE A 140 -0.09 -22.34 2.80
N GLY A 141 -0.70 -23.53 2.83
CA GLY A 141 -2.08 -23.70 3.33
C GLY A 141 -2.24 -23.33 4.81
N ALA A 142 -1.27 -23.74 5.65
CA ALA A 142 -1.28 -23.40 7.07
C ALA A 142 -1.05 -21.90 7.31
N ILE A 143 -0.14 -21.27 6.55
CA ILE A 143 0.12 -19.82 6.59
C ILE A 143 -1.14 -19.06 6.18
N SER A 144 -1.79 -19.46 5.09
CA SER A 144 -3.01 -18.81 4.61
C SER A 144 -4.15 -18.92 5.63
N ALA A 145 -4.39 -20.12 6.19
CA ALA A 145 -5.41 -20.31 7.21
C ALA A 145 -5.12 -19.55 8.51
N ARG A 146 -3.85 -19.33 8.84
CA ARG A 146 -3.45 -18.51 9.97
C ARG A 146 -3.68 -17.01 9.70
N LEU A 147 -3.26 -16.51 8.55
CA LEU A 147 -3.50 -15.12 8.14
C LEU A 147 -5.00 -14.82 8.12
N GLU A 148 -5.82 -15.74 7.63
CA GLU A 148 -7.28 -15.60 7.64
C GLU A 148 -7.83 -15.49 9.07
N ARG A 149 -7.34 -16.27 10.00
CA ARG A 149 -7.77 -16.21 11.42
C ARG A 149 -7.29 -14.96 12.14
N GLU A 150 -6.04 -14.54 11.88
CA GLU A 150 -5.42 -13.37 12.54
C GLU A 150 -5.91 -12.05 11.92
N SER A 151 -6.18 -12.04 10.64
CA SER A 151 -6.86 -10.94 9.94
C SER A 151 -8.38 -10.99 10.12
N ALA A 152 -8.85 -11.64 11.20
CA ALA A 152 -10.26 -11.95 11.43
C ALA A 152 -11.15 -10.70 11.33
N GLY A 153 -11.40 -10.29 10.14
CA GLY A 153 -12.13 -9.10 9.81
C GLY A 153 -11.47 -8.23 8.78
N GLY A 154 -10.68 -8.83 7.89
CA GLY A 154 -9.93 -8.15 6.84
C GLY A 154 -10.53 -6.84 6.37
N PHE A 155 -9.70 -5.81 6.30
CA PHE A 155 -10.14 -4.47 5.96
C PHE A 155 -10.45 -4.29 4.48
N SER A 156 -10.14 -5.30 3.63
CA SER A 156 -10.48 -5.28 2.22
C SER A 156 -11.86 -5.89 1.93
N ALA A 157 -12.38 -5.57 0.75
CA ALA A 157 -13.63 -6.17 0.27
C ALA A 157 -13.54 -7.69 0.06
N PHE A 158 -12.33 -8.26 0.01
CA PHE A 158 -12.13 -9.70 -0.20
C PHE A 158 -12.84 -10.54 0.87
N TYR A 159 -12.85 -10.08 2.12
CA TYR A 159 -13.53 -10.76 3.23
C TYR A 159 -15.01 -10.37 3.37
N HIS A 160 -15.51 -9.50 2.52
CA HIS A 160 -16.89 -9.03 2.52
C HIS A 160 -17.54 -9.28 1.16
N PRO A 161 -18.08 -10.49 0.88
CA PRO A 161 -18.58 -10.86 -0.46
C PRO A 161 -19.57 -9.86 -1.05
N VAL A 162 -20.41 -9.25 -0.20
CA VAL A 162 -21.36 -8.20 -0.62
C VAL A 162 -20.66 -6.94 -1.14
N LEU A 163 -19.48 -6.61 -0.58
CA LEU A 163 -18.70 -5.43 -0.98
C LEU A 163 -17.72 -5.73 -2.11
N LEU A 164 -17.36 -7.00 -2.34
CA LEU A 164 -16.32 -7.36 -3.31
C LEU A 164 -16.66 -6.91 -4.73
N VAL A 165 -17.84 -7.26 -5.21
CA VAL A 165 -18.26 -6.91 -6.57
C VAL A 165 -18.38 -5.40 -6.77
N PRO A 166 -19.11 -4.64 -5.94
CA PRO A 166 -19.22 -3.20 -6.12
C PRO A 166 -17.87 -2.47 -5.96
N THR A 167 -17.00 -2.91 -5.06
CA THR A 167 -15.65 -2.34 -4.92
C THR A 167 -14.79 -2.63 -6.15
N ALA A 168 -14.82 -3.85 -6.68
CA ALA A 168 -14.11 -4.19 -7.91
C ALA A 168 -14.59 -3.34 -9.10
N ILE A 169 -15.91 -3.15 -9.24
CA ILE A 169 -16.50 -2.28 -10.26
C ILE A 169 -16.00 -0.84 -10.07
N ALA A 170 -16.02 -0.31 -8.84
CA ALA A 170 -15.53 1.03 -8.55
C ALA A 170 -14.05 1.21 -8.94
N ILE A 171 -13.18 0.25 -8.61
CA ILE A 171 -11.77 0.28 -9.01
C ILE A 171 -11.60 0.18 -10.54
N ILE A 172 -12.39 -0.65 -11.23
CA ILE A 172 -12.34 -0.75 -12.70
C ILE A 172 -12.78 0.57 -13.36
N LEU A 173 -13.85 1.19 -12.86
CA LEU A 173 -14.29 2.49 -13.35
C LEU A 173 -13.22 3.56 -13.11
N LEU A 174 -12.65 3.59 -11.92
CA LEU A 174 -11.57 4.50 -11.60
C LEU A 174 -10.34 4.25 -12.48
N TRP A 175 -10.00 2.99 -12.78
CA TRP A 175 -8.88 2.63 -13.65
C TRP A 175 -8.99 3.21 -15.07
N ARG A 176 -10.21 3.32 -15.58
CA ARG A 176 -10.46 3.91 -16.91
C ARG A 176 -10.25 5.42 -16.92
N ARG A 177 -10.45 6.09 -15.79
CA ARG A 177 -10.41 7.53 -15.65
C ARG A 177 -9.11 8.07 -15.02
N ASP A 178 -8.73 7.48 -13.90
CA ASP A 178 -7.51 7.80 -13.13
C ASP A 178 -6.84 6.50 -12.74
N ARG A 179 -6.04 5.99 -13.67
CA ARG A 179 -5.35 4.73 -13.52
C ARG A 179 -4.40 4.73 -12.31
N LYS A 180 -3.76 5.88 -12.03
CA LYS A 180 -2.86 6.02 -10.88
C LYS A 180 -3.64 5.84 -9.58
N ALA A 181 -4.73 6.60 -9.41
CA ALA A 181 -5.57 6.46 -8.22
C ALA A 181 -6.11 5.04 -8.05
N ALA A 182 -6.58 4.41 -9.14
CA ALA A 182 -7.05 3.03 -9.09
C ALA A 182 -5.98 2.06 -8.61
N GLY A 183 -4.74 2.17 -9.09
CA GLY A 183 -3.64 1.30 -8.67
C GLY A 183 -3.28 1.43 -7.20
N TRP A 184 -3.23 2.66 -6.69
CA TRP A 184 -2.95 2.89 -5.28
C TRP A 184 -4.09 2.45 -4.37
N LEU A 185 -5.34 2.64 -4.78
CA LEU A 185 -6.52 2.27 -3.99
C LEU A 185 -6.90 0.80 -4.09
N ALA A 186 -6.50 0.10 -5.17
CA ALA A 186 -6.80 -1.32 -5.32
C ALA A 186 -6.16 -2.19 -4.23
N VAL A 187 -5.00 -1.79 -3.70
CA VAL A 187 -4.33 -2.54 -2.64
C VAL A 187 -5.16 -2.57 -1.35
N PRO A 188 -5.49 -1.45 -0.69
CA PRO A 188 -6.32 -1.48 0.50
C PRO A 188 -7.75 -1.95 0.23
N ALA A 189 -8.27 -1.77 -0.99
CA ALA A 189 -9.63 -2.15 -1.34
C ALA A 189 -9.83 -3.65 -1.54
N LEU A 190 -8.91 -4.33 -2.20
CA LEU A 190 -9.13 -5.67 -2.77
C LEU A 190 -8.07 -6.71 -2.37
N TRP A 191 -6.93 -6.32 -1.76
CA TRP A 191 -5.90 -7.29 -1.43
C TRP A 191 -6.36 -8.25 -0.33
N PRO A 192 -6.26 -9.58 -0.50
CA PRO A 192 -6.85 -10.56 0.41
C PRO A 192 -6.41 -10.46 1.87
N SER A 193 -5.17 -10.09 2.14
CA SER A 193 -4.63 -9.97 3.49
C SER A 193 -4.48 -8.51 3.93
N SER A 194 -5.37 -7.63 3.45
CA SER A 194 -5.32 -6.21 3.78
C SER A 194 -5.72 -5.96 5.22
N GLU A 195 -4.83 -5.36 5.97
CA GLU A 195 -5.05 -4.81 7.29
C GLU A 195 -5.22 -3.29 7.22
N PHE A 196 -5.60 -2.65 8.33
CA PHE A 196 -5.92 -1.22 8.31
C PHE A 196 -4.75 -0.34 7.86
N HIS A 197 -3.53 -0.67 8.23
CA HIS A 197 -2.33 0.05 7.81
C HIS A 197 -2.07 0.02 6.29
N TYR A 198 -2.70 -0.90 5.53
CA TYR A 198 -2.65 -0.86 4.06
C TYR A 198 -3.32 0.40 3.48
N SER A 199 -4.20 1.04 4.25
CA SER A 199 -4.82 2.31 3.88
C SER A 199 -3.82 3.46 3.73
N THR A 200 -2.56 3.31 4.21
CA THR A 200 -1.48 4.25 3.90
C THR A 200 -1.21 4.36 2.40
N PHE A 201 -1.54 3.32 1.60
CA PHE A 201 -1.44 3.35 0.14
C PHE A 201 -2.42 4.34 -0.52
N ALA A 202 -3.41 4.83 0.21
CA ALA A 202 -4.27 5.92 -0.28
C ALA A 202 -3.56 7.30 -0.24
N GLN A 203 -2.50 7.48 0.55
CA GLN A 203 -1.84 8.78 0.74
C GLN A 203 -1.40 9.46 -0.57
N PRO A 204 -0.82 8.77 -1.59
CA PRO A 204 -0.43 9.42 -2.85
C PRO A 204 -1.59 9.97 -3.69
N VAL A 205 -2.81 9.56 -3.37
CA VAL A 205 -4.03 9.91 -4.13
C VAL A 205 -5.17 10.37 -3.21
N MET A 206 -4.78 10.83 -2.01
CA MET A 206 -5.70 11.21 -0.93
C MET A 206 -6.67 12.31 -1.35
N THR A 207 -7.93 12.10 -1.01
CA THR A 207 -8.99 13.10 -1.11
C THR A 207 -9.53 13.43 0.28
N PRO A 208 -10.27 14.53 0.47
CA PRO A 208 -10.91 14.82 1.77
C PRO A 208 -11.80 13.68 2.27
N ILE A 209 -12.52 12.99 1.39
CA ILE A 209 -13.38 11.85 1.75
C ILE A 209 -12.54 10.71 2.30
N LEU A 210 -11.49 10.30 1.58
CA LEU A 210 -10.58 9.26 2.05
C LEU A 210 -9.90 9.67 3.36
N ALA A 211 -9.46 10.94 3.46
CA ALA A 211 -8.81 11.44 4.66
C ALA A 211 -9.69 11.30 5.90
N VAL A 212 -10.96 11.70 5.79
CA VAL A 212 -11.92 11.60 6.90
C VAL A 212 -12.25 10.14 7.21
N LEU A 213 -12.68 9.37 6.21
CA LEU A 213 -13.18 8.02 6.44
C LEU A 213 -12.09 7.03 6.86
N LEU A 214 -10.87 7.16 6.32
CA LEU A 214 -9.75 6.31 6.72
C LEU A 214 -9.08 6.78 8.02
N SER A 215 -9.46 7.94 8.57
CA SER A 215 -9.04 8.39 9.90
C SER A 215 -9.92 7.82 11.02
N VAL A 216 -11.10 7.33 10.69
CA VAL A 216 -11.94 6.62 11.66
C VAL A 216 -11.38 5.23 11.86
N TYR A 217 -10.97 4.92 13.10
CA TYR A 217 -10.40 3.61 13.41
C TYR A 217 -11.40 2.50 13.09
N ALA A 218 -11.01 1.75 12.20
CA ALA A 218 -11.18 0.39 11.79
C ALA A 218 -12.45 -0.32 12.20
N GLN A 219 -13.51 -0.08 11.47
CA GLN A 219 -14.54 -1.10 11.32
C GLN A 219 -14.27 -1.91 10.04
N GLN A 220 -14.41 -3.22 10.16
CA GLN A 220 -14.34 -4.15 9.03
C GLN A 220 -15.27 -3.71 7.90
N GLY A 221 -14.75 -3.67 6.67
CA GLY A 221 -15.52 -3.20 5.51
C GLY A 221 -15.56 -1.68 5.32
N LEU A 222 -15.08 -0.87 6.27
CA LEU A 222 -15.08 0.59 6.11
C LEU A 222 -14.15 1.06 4.98
N VAL A 223 -12.99 0.42 4.83
CA VAL A 223 -12.01 0.79 3.80
C VAL A 223 -12.59 0.68 2.38
N PRO A 224 -13.19 -0.47 1.96
CA PRO A 224 -13.81 -0.55 0.64
C PRO A 224 -15.00 0.42 0.48
N VAL A 225 -15.79 0.65 1.53
CA VAL A 225 -16.87 1.64 1.49
C VAL A 225 -16.33 3.05 1.30
N ALA A 226 -15.28 3.43 2.03
CA ALA A 226 -14.62 4.72 1.87
C ALA A 226 -14.11 4.94 0.44
N ILE A 227 -13.52 3.90 -0.14
CA ILE A 227 -13.00 3.95 -1.52
C ILE A 227 -14.14 4.04 -2.53
N MET A 228 -15.23 3.29 -2.37
CA MET A 228 -16.41 3.40 -3.23
C MET A 228 -17.02 4.81 -3.17
N LEU A 229 -17.15 5.39 -1.98
CA LEU A 229 -17.64 6.75 -1.81
C LEU A 229 -16.70 7.79 -2.44
N ASP A 230 -15.38 7.60 -2.32
CA ASP A 230 -14.40 8.46 -2.99
C ASP A 230 -14.50 8.37 -4.51
N VAL A 231 -14.62 7.16 -5.05
CA VAL A 231 -14.81 6.94 -6.49
C VAL A 231 -16.11 7.62 -6.96
N PHE A 232 -17.22 7.39 -6.25
CA PHE A 232 -18.49 8.05 -6.57
C PHE A 232 -18.33 9.58 -6.55
N TRP A 233 -17.68 10.14 -5.53
CA TRP A 233 -17.44 11.58 -5.43
C TRP A 233 -16.60 12.12 -6.60
N ARG A 234 -15.55 11.42 -7.01
CA ARG A 234 -14.72 11.81 -8.16
C ARG A 234 -15.54 11.90 -9.45
N PHE A 235 -16.51 10.99 -9.61
CA PHE A 235 -17.41 11.01 -10.78
C PHE A 235 -18.50 12.08 -10.64
N ALA A 236 -19.12 12.24 -9.50
CA ALA A 236 -20.21 13.18 -9.27
C ALA A 236 -19.75 14.65 -9.20
N ALA A 237 -18.55 14.90 -8.67
CA ALA A 237 -18.04 16.25 -8.50
C ALA A 237 -17.56 16.93 -9.78
N GLU A 238 -17.29 16.16 -10.86
CA GLU A 238 -16.76 16.74 -12.10
C GLU A 238 -17.74 17.68 -12.81
N PRO A 239 -19.01 17.32 -13.04
CA PRO A 239 -19.94 18.25 -13.66
C PRO A 239 -20.15 19.52 -12.82
N VAL A 240 -20.06 19.40 -11.48
CA VAL A 240 -20.12 20.57 -10.58
C VAL A 240 -18.88 21.45 -10.73
N ARG A 241 -17.69 20.85 -10.73
CA ARG A 241 -16.43 21.60 -10.91
C ARG A 241 -16.38 22.29 -12.27
N THR A 242 -16.81 21.63 -13.34
CA THR A 242 -16.86 22.20 -14.68
C THR A 242 -17.80 23.40 -14.75
N ARG A 243 -18.98 23.31 -14.11
CA ARG A 243 -19.91 24.43 -14.02
C ARG A 243 -19.37 25.61 -13.21
N LEU A 244 -18.73 25.33 -12.07
CA LEU A 244 -18.12 26.36 -11.23
C LEU A 244 -16.94 27.04 -11.96
N ALA A 245 -16.13 26.29 -12.68
CA ALA A 245 -15.02 26.85 -13.48
C ALA A 245 -15.55 27.74 -14.61
N ALA A 246 -16.61 27.31 -15.32
CA ALA A 246 -17.26 28.08 -16.36
C ALA A 246 -17.87 29.38 -15.79
N TRP A 247 -18.52 29.29 -14.62
CA TRP A 247 -19.06 30.46 -13.93
C TRP A 247 -17.96 31.43 -13.48
N ALA A 248 -16.87 30.96 -12.90
CA ALA A 248 -15.72 31.76 -12.50
C ALA A 248 -15.05 32.45 -13.70
N ALA A 249 -14.92 31.75 -14.82
CA ALA A 249 -14.40 32.35 -16.06
C ALA A 249 -15.32 33.44 -16.62
N ALA A 250 -16.63 33.26 -16.54
CA ALA A 250 -17.61 34.27 -16.98
C ALA A 250 -17.68 35.48 -16.03
N ALA A 251 -17.35 35.30 -14.76
CA ALA A 251 -17.34 36.38 -13.74
C ALA A 251 -16.03 37.17 -13.71
N SER A 252 -14.98 36.74 -14.39
CA SER A 252 -13.72 37.49 -14.49
C SER A 252 -13.91 38.63 -15.50
N PRO A 253 -13.93 39.93 -15.09
CA PRO A 253 -14.03 41.02 -16.03
C PRO A 253 -12.81 40.98 -16.94
N GLU A 254 -13.05 40.97 -18.26
CA GLU A 254 -12.00 41.27 -19.22
C GLU A 254 -11.35 42.62 -18.83
N THR A 255 -10.16 42.56 -18.25
CA THR A 255 -9.32 43.76 -18.21
C THR A 255 -8.92 44.08 -19.65
N SER A 256 -9.89 44.67 -20.38
CA SER A 256 -9.61 45.33 -21.67
C SER A 256 -8.65 46.44 -21.37
N GLY A 257 -7.35 46.17 -21.66
CA GLY A 257 -6.31 47.15 -21.64
C GLY A 257 -6.65 48.30 -22.56
N SER A 258 -6.62 49.47 -22.01
CA SER A 258 -6.42 50.72 -22.69
C SER A 258 -4.94 51.08 -22.70
#